data_21193c00848060d699063b63154cd9ac
#
_entry.id   21193c00848060d699063b63154cd9ac
#
_cell.length_a   1.000
_cell.length_b   1.000
_cell.length_c   1.000
_cell.angle_alpha   90.00
_cell.angle_beta   90.00
_cell.angle_gamma   90.00
#
_symmetry.space_group_name_H-M   'P 1'
#
loop_
_entity.id
_entity.type
_entity.pdbx_description
1 polymer ?
#
loop_
_entity_poly.entity_id
_entity_poly.type
_entity_poly.pdbx_seq_one_letter_code
_entity_poly.pdbx_strand_id
1 'polypeptide(L)'
;MQDWGKYIERPIVEVLPELEAEGYRVTSDECVIFGQRNIDIEKGDVAAEIVCVPYDYEEYQEGNIKPEDADWWVDDVFENGESYQETTM
;
A
#
# COMPACT_ATOMS: atom_id res chain seq x y z
N MET A 1 6.38 8.82 14.86
CA MET A 1 5.82 7.95 13.79
C MET A 1 5.02 8.79 12.82
N GLN A 2 5.17 8.53 11.53
CA GLN A 2 4.40 9.16 10.48
C GLN A 2 2.91 8.85 10.64
N ASP A 3 2.05 9.82 10.36
CA ASP A 3 0.60 9.57 10.38
C ASP A 3 0.20 8.88 9.07
N TRP A 4 0.21 7.56 9.09
CA TRP A 4 -0.17 6.76 7.93
C TRP A 4 -1.68 6.70 7.71
N GLY A 5 -2.48 7.09 8.72
CA GLY A 5 -3.93 7.04 8.63
C GLY A 5 -4.51 7.86 7.49
N LYS A 6 -3.83 8.94 7.11
CA LYS A 6 -4.29 9.78 6.01
C LYS A 6 -4.18 9.11 4.64
N TYR A 7 -3.46 7.98 4.57
CA TYR A 7 -3.29 7.23 3.33
C TYR A 7 -4.15 5.98 3.27
N ILE A 8 -4.65 5.51 4.41
CA ILE A 8 -5.47 4.30 4.47
C ILE A 8 -6.79 4.50 3.73
N GLU A 9 -7.22 3.48 3.00
CA GLU A 9 -8.45 3.48 2.19
C GLU A 9 -8.44 4.51 1.06
N ARG A 10 -7.26 4.78 0.53
CA ARG A 10 -7.11 5.66 -0.63
C ARG A 10 -6.43 4.93 -1.78
N PRO A 11 -6.71 5.31 -3.03
CA PRO A 11 -6.06 4.68 -4.20
C PRO A 11 -4.54 4.90 -4.16
N ILE A 12 -3.79 3.84 -4.42
CA ILE A 12 -2.32 3.93 -4.39
C ILE A 12 -1.79 4.92 -5.43
N VAL A 13 -2.50 5.10 -6.55
CA VAL A 13 -2.07 6.04 -7.59
C VAL A 13 -2.10 7.49 -7.12
N GLU A 14 -2.89 7.79 -6.08
CA GLU A 14 -2.89 9.12 -5.47
C GLU A 14 -1.88 9.20 -4.32
N VAL A 15 -1.70 8.11 -3.60
CA VAL A 15 -0.84 8.07 -2.41
C VAL A 15 0.64 8.13 -2.75
N LEU A 16 1.07 7.39 -3.77
CA LEU A 16 2.50 7.35 -4.13
C LEU A 16 3.08 8.72 -4.47
N PRO A 17 2.43 9.56 -5.30
CA PRO A 17 2.97 10.89 -5.56
C PRO A 17 3.09 11.75 -4.31
N GLU A 18 2.16 11.62 -3.37
CA GLU A 18 2.23 12.36 -2.11
C GLU A 18 3.42 11.91 -1.25
N LEU A 19 3.66 10.60 -1.20
CA LEU A 19 4.79 10.06 -0.45
C LEU A 19 6.11 10.47 -1.10
N GLU A 20 6.20 10.44 -2.42
CA GLU A 20 7.39 10.88 -3.12
C GLU A 20 7.68 12.35 -2.87
N ALA A 21 6.62 13.18 -2.81
CA ALA A 21 6.76 14.60 -2.50
C ALA A 21 7.27 14.82 -1.07
N GLU A 22 7.00 13.88 -0.16
CA GLU A 22 7.52 13.93 1.21
C GLU A 22 8.94 13.39 1.32
N GLY A 23 9.50 12.84 0.25
CA GLY A 23 10.87 12.36 0.22
C GLY A 23 11.02 10.84 0.28
N TYR A 24 9.92 10.11 0.23
CA TYR A 24 9.98 8.64 0.21
C TYR A 24 10.36 8.14 -1.18
N ARG A 25 11.00 7.00 -1.21
CA ARG A 25 11.43 6.35 -2.45
C ARG A 25 10.90 4.92 -2.46
N VAL A 26 10.32 4.50 -3.59
CA VAL A 26 9.86 3.11 -3.76
C VAL A 26 11.07 2.22 -4.01
N THR A 27 11.23 1.18 -3.22
CA THR A 27 12.33 0.21 -3.35
C THR A 27 11.86 -1.12 -3.89
N SER A 28 10.56 -1.44 -3.76
CA SER A 28 10.00 -2.69 -4.26
C SER A 28 8.50 -2.53 -4.46
N ASP A 29 7.94 -3.23 -5.43
CA ASP A 29 6.51 -3.19 -5.74
C ASP A 29 6.13 -4.55 -6.31
N GLU A 30 5.45 -5.38 -5.51
CA GLU A 30 5.13 -6.74 -5.90
C GLU A 30 3.66 -7.09 -5.67
N CYS A 31 3.05 -7.75 -6.66
CA CYS A 31 1.74 -8.35 -6.49
C CYS A 31 1.91 -9.78 -6.02
N VAL A 32 1.26 -10.13 -4.92
CA VAL A 32 1.31 -11.50 -4.41
C VAL A 32 0.04 -12.26 -4.78
N ILE A 33 0.09 -13.58 -4.63
CA ILE A 33 -0.87 -14.52 -5.19
C ILE A 33 -2.35 -14.30 -4.79
N PHE A 34 -2.61 -13.72 -3.64
CA PHE A 34 -3.96 -13.64 -3.09
C PHE A 34 -4.61 -12.27 -3.19
N GLY A 35 -4.30 -11.53 -4.26
CA GLY A 35 -4.91 -10.22 -4.45
C GLY A 35 -4.40 -9.19 -3.47
N GLN A 36 -3.10 -9.20 -3.25
CA GLN A 36 -2.42 -8.23 -2.40
C GLN A 36 -1.21 -7.68 -3.15
N ARG A 37 -0.99 -6.40 -3.02
CA ARG A 37 0.18 -5.73 -3.60
C ARG A 37 0.95 -5.07 -2.49
N ASN A 38 2.23 -5.38 -2.40
CA ASN A 38 3.10 -4.83 -1.36
C ASN A 38 4.10 -3.88 -2.00
N ILE A 39 4.16 -2.65 -1.50
CA ILE A 39 5.06 -1.63 -2.01
C ILE A 39 5.96 -1.19 -0.86
N ASP A 40 7.25 -1.42 -1.02
CA ASP A 40 8.24 -1.00 -0.03
C ASP A 40 8.75 0.39 -0.35
N ILE A 41 8.77 1.25 0.64
CA ILE A 41 9.28 2.61 0.52
C ILE A 41 10.27 2.88 1.64
N GLU A 42 11.16 3.84 1.41
CA GLU A 42 12.09 4.26 2.44
C GLU A 42 12.38 5.75 2.36
N LYS A 43 12.73 6.31 3.51
CA LYS A 43 13.15 7.71 3.64
C LYS A 43 14.10 7.79 4.83
N GLY A 44 15.40 8.01 4.56
CA GLY A 44 16.40 8.02 5.64
C GLY A 44 16.43 6.68 6.36
N ASP A 45 16.18 6.70 7.67
CA ASP A 45 16.17 5.49 8.50
C ASP A 45 14.80 4.85 8.60
N VAL A 46 13.79 5.43 7.95
CA VAL A 46 12.42 4.90 7.98
C VAL A 46 12.21 3.98 6.79
N ALA A 47 11.77 2.76 7.06
CA ALA A 47 11.36 1.81 6.04
C ALA A 47 9.91 1.42 6.30
N ALA A 48 9.09 1.44 5.27
CA ALA A 48 7.68 1.10 5.41
C ALA A 48 7.24 0.21 4.25
N GLU A 49 6.24 -0.61 4.52
CA GLU A 49 5.60 -1.44 3.51
C GLU A 49 4.14 -1.06 3.42
N ILE A 50 3.71 -0.68 2.23
CA ILE A 50 2.30 -0.35 1.98
C ILE A 50 1.62 -1.60 1.44
N VAL A 51 0.60 -2.05 2.15
CA VAL A 51 -0.18 -3.22 1.74
C VAL A 51 -1.44 -2.74 1.04
N CYS A 52 -1.60 -3.13 -0.22
CA CYS A 52 -2.74 -2.72 -1.04
C CYS A 52 -3.59 -3.92 -1.40
N VAL A 53 -4.90 -3.67 -1.52
CA VAL A 53 -5.86 -4.67 -1.99
C VAL A 53 -6.67 -4.07 -3.14
N PRO A 54 -7.25 -4.91 -4.03
CA PRO A 54 -8.10 -4.40 -5.09
C PRO A 54 -9.37 -3.81 -4.50
N TYR A 55 -9.81 -2.67 -5.04
CA TYR A 55 -11.07 -2.07 -4.62
C TYR A 55 -12.24 -3.04 -4.85
N ASP A 56 -12.27 -3.66 -6.02
CA ASP A 56 -13.27 -4.68 -6.36
C ASP A 56 -12.69 -6.07 -6.11
N TYR A 57 -12.51 -6.40 -4.84
CA TYR A 57 -11.86 -7.64 -4.43
C TYR A 57 -12.54 -8.88 -4.98
N GLU A 58 -13.88 -8.93 -4.95
CA GLU A 58 -14.62 -10.08 -5.45
C GLU A 58 -14.42 -10.29 -6.95
N GLU A 59 -14.46 -9.21 -7.73
CA GLU A 59 -14.23 -9.30 -9.18
C GLU A 59 -12.80 -9.75 -9.49
N TYR A 60 -11.85 -9.28 -8.68
CA TYR A 60 -10.46 -9.68 -8.82
C TYR A 60 -10.30 -11.19 -8.54
N GLN A 61 -10.92 -11.68 -7.46
CA GLN A 61 -10.84 -13.09 -7.08
C GLN A 61 -11.49 -14.00 -8.12
N GLU A 62 -12.53 -13.53 -8.81
CA GLU A 62 -13.19 -14.29 -9.84
C GLU A 62 -12.46 -14.26 -11.17
N GLY A 63 -11.36 -13.50 -11.25
CA GLY A 63 -10.56 -13.42 -12.46
C GLY A 63 -11.08 -12.46 -13.51
N ASN A 64 -12.05 -11.62 -13.15
CA ASN A 64 -12.65 -10.66 -14.07
C ASN A 64 -11.81 -9.39 -14.25
N ILE A 65 -10.86 -9.15 -13.32
CA ILE A 65 -9.97 -8.00 -13.38
C ILE A 65 -8.55 -8.51 -13.27
N LYS A 66 -7.68 -8.10 -14.20
CA LYS A 66 -6.27 -8.45 -14.16
C LYS A 66 -5.52 -7.56 -13.17
N PRO A 67 -4.41 -8.04 -12.59
CA PRO A 67 -3.63 -7.21 -11.65
C PRO A 67 -3.24 -5.84 -12.20
N GLU A 68 -2.88 -5.77 -13.47
CA GLU A 68 -2.48 -4.51 -14.10
C GLU A 68 -3.64 -3.53 -14.31
N ASP A 69 -4.87 -4.03 -14.28
CA ASP A 69 -6.07 -3.23 -14.47
C ASP A 69 -6.82 -2.94 -13.16
N ALA A 70 -6.38 -3.53 -12.06
CA ALA A 70 -7.05 -3.36 -10.78
C ALA A 70 -6.79 -1.98 -10.17
N ASP A 71 -7.81 -1.46 -9.49
CA ASP A 71 -7.65 -0.26 -8.66
C ASP A 71 -7.15 -0.70 -7.29
N TRP A 72 -5.88 -0.45 -7.01
CA TRP A 72 -5.26 -0.85 -5.74
C TRP A 72 -5.44 0.24 -4.70
N TRP A 73 -5.99 -0.15 -3.55
CA TRP A 73 -6.24 0.77 -2.44
C TRP A 73 -5.40 0.37 -1.24
N VAL A 74 -4.96 1.36 -0.48
CA VAL A 74 -4.13 1.12 0.70
C VAL A 74 -4.98 0.51 1.81
N ASP A 75 -4.61 -0.71 2.21
CA ASP A 75 -5.29 -1.44 3.29
C ASP A 75 -4.60 -1.21 4.63
N ASP A 76 -3.27 -1.23 4.64
CA ASP A 76 -2.49 -1.02 5.85
C ASP A 76 -1.09 -0.55 5.49
N VAL A 77 -0.38 -0.03 6.47
CA VAL A 77 1.02 0.35 6.32
C VAL A 77 1.80 -0.21 7.50
N PHE A 78 2.92 -0.87 7.21
CA PHE A 78 3.82 -1.40 8.22
C PHE A 78 5.07 -0.52 8.26
N GLU A 79 5.30 0.20 9.34
CA GLU A 79 6.50 1.01 9.50
C GLU A 79 7.50 0.23 10.36
N ASN A 80 8.67 -0.08 9.78
CA ASN A 80 9.70 -0.87 10.45
C ASN A 80 9.15 -2.18 11.02
N GLY A 81 8.21 -2.80 10.31
CA GLY A 81 7.61 -4.08 10.70
C GLY A 81 6.40 -3.99 11.61
N GLU A 82 5.99 -2.79 12.01
CA GLU A 82 4.81 -2.61 12.87
C GLU A 82 3.62 -2.07 12.08
N SER A 83 2.49 -2.78 12.13
CA SER A 83 1.27 -2.37 11.47
C SER A 83 0.72 -1.08 12.09
N TYR A 84 0.40 -0.11 11.26
CA TYR A 84 -0.23 1.12 11.72
C TYR A 84 -1.57 0.83 12.42
N GLN A 85 -2.38 -0.04 11.82
CA GLN A 85 -3.70 -0.35 12.38
C GLN A 85 -3.62 -1.06 13.72
N GLU A 86 -2.67 -1.97 13.89
CA GLU A 86 -2.47 -2.65 15.17
C GLU A 86 -1.98 -1.69 16.25
N THR A 87 -1.15 -0.73 15.85
CA THR A 87 -0.56 0.23 16.79
C THR A 87 -1.60 1.23 17.30
N THR A 88 -2.61 1.54 16.48
CA THR A 88 -3.61 2.57 16.81
C THR A 88 -4.84 2.03 17.52
N MET A 89 -4.96 0.71 17.69
CA MET A 89 -6.10 0.11 18.38
C MET A 89 -5.92 -0.05 19.89
#